data_c640cc3eabd093b9292cf22b837d6983
#
_entry.id   c640cc3eabd093b9292cf22b837d6983
#
_cell.length_a   1.000
_cell.length_b   1.000
_cell.length_c   1.000
_cell.angle_alpha   90.00
_cell.angle_beta   90.00
_cell.angle_gamma   90.00
#
_symmetry.space_group_name_H-M   'P 1'
#
loop_
_entity.id
_entity.type
_entity.pdbx_description
1 polymer ?
#
loop_
_entity_poly.entity_id
_entity_poly.type
_entity_poly.pdbx_seq_one_letter_code
_entity_poly.pdbx_strand_id
1 'polypeptide(L)'
;MSRIEQPILAVLIDAENISSKFAAQILKEAHTFGYPALKRVYGDWSGSHLGNWKQAVADLGMVARQETANTTGKNASDIGLVIDAMDLLHTGRFDGFVLVSSDGDFTALANRIREQGLAAIGIGEEKMPTSLRRACNRSVVIKGAVGAASDKNGAKQASVSNLPPSKAAPIIKKATKKMPQKGGWYHLGHLGNLIRSESDEFDLRSYGCSKLSTLLQKSGEFELKQVSGGFNVRPKAA
;
A
#
# COMPACT_ATOMS: atom_id res chain seq x y z
N MET A 1 31.83 17.11 -24.42
CA MET A 1 31.14 15.98 -23.74
C MET A 1 29.80 16.51 -23.30
N SER A 2 28.69 16.20 -23.98
CA SER A 2 27.36 16.58 -23.54
C SER A 2 27.03 15.78 -22.27
N ARG A 3 26.86 16.49 -21.16
CA ARG A 3 26.29 15.93 -19.95
C ARG A 3 24.89 15.41 -20.32
N ILE A 4 24.68 14.14 -20.29
CA ILE A 4 23.32 13.59 -20.30
C ILE A 4 22.73 13.98 -18.96
N GLU A 5 22.04 15.12 -18.93
CA GLU A 5 21.32 15.56 -17.74
C GLU A 5 20.16 14.60 -17.53
N GLN A 6 20.24 13.82 -16.45
CA GLN A 6 19.11 12.98 -16.07
C GLN A 6 17.93 13.87 -15.65
N PRO A 7 16.68 13.53 -16.01
CA PRO A 7 15.51 14.26 -15.57
C PRO A 7 15.48 14.40 -14.04
N ILE A 8 15.19 15.59 -13.55
CA ILE A 8 15.09 15.89 -12.12
C ILE A 8 13.66 15.56 -11.68
N LEU A 9 13.53 14.65 -10.71
CA LEU A 9 12.24 14.12 -10.28
C LEU A 9 11.88 14.53 -8.85
N ALA A 10 10.58 14.80 -8.64
CA ALA A 10 9.96 14.86 -7.32
C ALA A 10 9.25 13.54 -7.04
N VAL A 11 9.63 12.84 -5.97
CA VAL A 11 9.01 11.58 -5.53
C VAL A 11 8.11 11.86 -4.34
N LEU A 12 6.81 11.61 -4.51
CA LEU A 12 5.75 11.86 -3.54
C LEU A 12 5.09 10.53 -3.17
N ILE A 13 5.24 10.13 -1.91
CA ILE A 13 4.86 8.80 -1.41
C ILE A 13 3.70 8.94 -0.43
N ASP A 14 2.60 8.28 -0.73
CA ASP A 14 1.46 8.12 0.14
C ASP A 14 1.73 6.93 1.10
N ALA A 15 2.10 7.23 2.35
CA ALA A 15 2.46 6.22 3.35
C ALA A 15 1.26 5.45 3.89
N GLU A 16 0.05 5.96 3.74
CA GLU A 16 -1.16 5.29 4.23
C GLU A 16 -1.62 4.19 3.28
N ASN A 17 -1.33 4.34 1.98
CA ASN A 17 -1.70 3.38 0.94
C ASN A 17 -0.58 2.43 0.52
N ILE A 18 0.67 2.76 0.82
CA ILE A 18 1.85 1.98 0.42
C ILE A 18 2.61 1.50 1.66
N SER A 19 3.02 0.24 1.67
CA SER A 19 3.82 -0.30 2.78
C SER A 19 5.28 0.15 2.71
N SER A 20 5.86 0.50 3.87
CA SER A 20 7.27 0.90 4.04
C SER A 20 8.29 -0.15 3.58
N LYS A 21 7.92 -1.44 3.55
CA LYS A 21 8.77 -2.52 3.03
C LYS A 21 9.20 -2.31 1.57
N PHE A 22 8.45 -1.50 0.82
CA PHE A 22 8.75 -1.18 -0.56
C PHE A 22 9.62 0.08 -0.72
N ALA A 23 9.95 0.80 0.35
CA ALA A 23 10.61 2.10 0.28
C ALA A 23 11.90 2.08 -0.56
N ALA A 24 12.79 1.11 -0.33
CA ALA A 24 14.01 0.96 -1.10
C ALA A 24 13.75 0.60 -2.57
N GLN A 25 12.76 -0.27 -2.84
CA GLN A 25 12.37 -0.63 -4.20
C GLN A 25 11.77 0.58 -4.94
N ILE A 26 10.92 1.36 -4.28
CA ILE A 26 10.33 2.58 -4.85
C ILE A 26 11.41 3.54 -5.32
N LEU A 27 12.43 3.82 -4.48
CA LEU A 27 13.52 4.71 -4.86
C LEU A 27 14.39 4.11 -5.97
N LYS A 28 14.63 2.80 -5.97
CA LYS A 28 15.33 2.12 -7.06
C LYS A 28 14.58 2.28 -8.38
N GLU A 29 13.26 2.05 -8.39
CA GLU A 29 12.44 2.23 -9.58
C GLU A 29 12.41 3.71 -10.02
N ALA A 30 12.26 4.66 -9.09
CA ALA A 30 12.30 6.09 -9.41
C ALA A 30 13.61 6.50 -10.10
N HIS A 31 14.75 5.99 -9.63
CA HIS A 31 16.06 6.24 -10.25
C HIS A 31 16.18 5.74 -11.70
N THR A 32 15.38 4.79 -12.13
CA THR A 32 15.38 4.33 -13.53
C THR A 32 14.80 5.38 -14.49
N PHE A 33 14.02 6.32 -13.96
CA PHE A 33 13.38 7.38 -14.74
C PHE A 33 14.11 8.71 -14.67
N GLY A 34 14.97 8.91 -13.68
CA GLY A 34 15.72 10.15 -13.49
C GLY A 34 16.33 10.26 -12.09
N TYR A 35 16.80 11.45 -11.74
CA TYR A 35 17.37 11.75 -10.43
C TYR A 35 16.27 12.19 -9.44
N PRO A 36 16.00 11.44 -8.36
CA PRO A 36 15.00 11.81 -7.36
C PRO A 36 15.56 12.89 -6.42
N ALA A 37 15.53 14.14 -6.87
CA ALA A 37 16.06 15.27 -6.12
C ALA A 37 15.23 15.59 -4.87
N LEU A 38 13.93 15.32 -4.92
CA LEU A 38 13.02 15.50 -3.80
C LEU A 38 12.31 14.18 -3.50
N LYS A 39 12.29 13.80 -2.21
CA LYS A 39 11.67 12.56 -1.74
C LYS A 39 10.83 12.89 -0.50
N ARG A 40 9.50 12.94 -0.62
CA ARG A 40 8.56 13.24 0.46
C ARG A 40 7.62 12.08 0.72
N VAL A 41 7.33 11.83 1.99
CA VAL A 41 6.43 10.78 2.45
C VAL A 41 5.33 11.42 3.28
N TYR A 42 4.10 11.28 2.84
CA TYR A 42 2.91 11.93 3.40
C TYR A 42 2.12 10.94 4.26
N GLY A 43 1.64 11.40 5.39
CA GLY A 43 0.81 10.60 6.29
C GLY A 43 0.64 11.24 7.66
N ASP A 44 -0.18 10.65 8.51
CA ASP A 44 -0.32 11.06 9.89
C ASP A 44 0.71 10.37 10.79
N TRP A 45 1.78 11.08 11.11
CA TRP A 45 2.91 10.61 11.92
C TRP A 45 2.66 10.67 13.43
N SER A 46 1.51 11.17 13.88
CA SER A 46 1.17 11.29 15.30
C SER A 46 0.94 9.93 15.95
N GLY A 47 0.45 8.95 15.18
CA GLY A 47 0.19 7.60 15.63
C GLY A 47 1.37 6.63 15.47
N SER A 48 1.16 5.38 15.88
CA SER A 48 2.15 4.30 15.75
C SER A 48 2.06 3.55 14.41
N HIS A 49 0.99 3.76 13.64
CA HIS A 49 0.71 3.00 12.41
C HIS A 49 1.75 3.21 11.28
N LEU A 50 2.43 4.37 11.27
CA LEU A 50 3.53 4.65 10.36
C LEU A 50 4.92 4.40 10.98
N GLY A 51 5.01 3.63 12.08
CA GLY A 51 6.27 3.37 12.78
C GLY A 51 7.36 2.81 11.88
N ASN A 52 7.04 1.86 11.00
CA ASN A 52 7.99 1.28 10.06
C ASN A 52 8.43 2.27 8.97
N TRP A 53 7.59 3.24 8.61
CA TRP A 53 7.96 4.33 7.72
C TRP A 53 8.96 5.30 8.36
N LYS A 54 8.90 5.55 9.68
CA LYS A 54 9.86 6.43 10.39
C LYS A 54 11.30 5.97 10.18
N GLN A 55 11.53 4.66 10.30
CA GLN A 55 12.86 4.08 10.05
C GLN A 55 13.26 4.21 8.57
N ALA A 56 12.37 3.84 7.64
CA ALA A 56 12.66 3.92 6.20
C ALA A 56 12.94 5.36 5.73
N VAL A 57 12.21 6.35 6.29
CA VAL A 57 12.43 7.78 6.00
C VAL A 57 13.85 8.21 6.40
N ALA A 58 14.29 7.82 7.61
CA ALA A 58 15.63 8.15 8.10
C ALA A 58 16.72 7.44 7.27
N ASP A 59 16.59 6.12 7.04
CA ASP A 59 17.61 5.32 6.37
C ASP A 59 17.80 5.70 4.89
N LEU A 60 16.75 6.17 4.23
CA LEU A 60 16.76 6.49 2.79
C LEU A 60 16.83 7.99 2.50
N GLY A 61 17.01 8.83 3.53
CA GLY A 61 17.12 10.28 3.39
C GLY A 61 15.89 10.90 2.73
N MET A 62 14.69 10.48 3.16
CA MET A 62 13.42 11.05 2.73
C MET A 62 12.93 12.09 3.74
N VAL A 63 11.95 12.88 3.38
CA VAL A 63 11.34 13.89 4.26
C VAL A 63 9.91 13.49 4.59
N ALA A 64 9.61 13.27 5.87
CA ALA A 64 8.25 13.05 6.35
C ALA A 64 7.48 14.38 6.32
N ARG A 65 6.26 14.33 5.75
CA ARG A 65 5.30 15.45 5.77
C ARG A 65 4.13 15.04 6.65
N GLN A 66 3.94 15.81 7.75
CA GLN A 66 2.82 15.59 8.67
C GLN A 66 1.55 16.16 8.05
N GLU A 67 0.57 15.28 7.92
CA GLU A 67 -0.80 15.66 7.54
C GLU A 67 -1.75 15.22 8.64
N THR A 68 -2.27 16.19 9.38
CA THR A 68 -3.17 15.91 10.50
C THR A 68 -4.60 15.89 10.01
N ALA A 69 -5.28 14.76 10.15
CA ALA A 69 -6.70 14.67 9.89
C ALA A 69 -7.50 15.36 11.00
N ASN A 70 -8.13 16.51 10.69
CA ASN A 70 -9.04 17.19 11.61
C ASN A 70 -10.32 16.38 11.90
N THR A 71 -10.58 15.33 11.13
CA THR A 71 -11.71 14.42 11.29
C THR A 71 -11.25 13.00 10.95
N THR A 72 -11.50 12.06 11.85
CA THR A 72 -11.11 10.64 11.66
C THR A 72 -11.68 10.07 10.36
N GLY A 73 -10.80 9.44 9.56
CA GLY A 73 -11.20 8.75 8.31
C GLY A 73 -11.38 9.64 7.08
N LYS A 74 -10.80 10.84 7.07
CA LYS A 74 -10.75 11.70 5.86
C LYS A 74 -9.34 11.75 5.27
N ASN A 75 -9.28 11.93 3.94
CA ASN A 75 -8.11 11.94 3.05
C ASN A 75 -7.19 13.17 3.28
N ALA A 76 -6.76 13.44 4.54
CA ALA A 76 -5.94 14.62 4.83
C ALA A 76 -4.56 14.51 4.21
N SER A 77 -3.94 13.33 4.26
CA SER A 77 -2.65 13.03 3.63
C SER A 77 -2.72 13.17 2.11
N ASP A 78 -3.80 12.73 1.48
CA ASP A 78 -4.00 12.83 0.03
C ASP A 78 -4.11 14.29 -0.40
N ILE A 79 -4.90 15.09 0.34
CA ILE A 79 -5.05 16.53 0.09
C ILE A 79 -3.70 17.25 0.26
N GLY A 80 -2.96 16.96 1.34
CA GLY A 80 -1.64 17.53 1.58
C GLY A 80 -0.65 17.20 0.49
N LEU A 81 -0.63 15.93 0.03
CA LEU A 81 0.20 15.50 -1.09
C LEU A 81 -0.16 16.27 -2.37
N VAL A 82 -1.47 16.42 -2.69
CA VAL A 82 -1.92 17.13 -3.89
C VAL A 82 -1.54 18.61 -3.84
N ILE A 83 -1.75 19.29 -2.71
CA ILE A 83 -1.37 20.70 -2.55
C ILE A 83 0.14 20.87 -2.76
N ASP A 84 0.95 20.07 -2.06
CA ASP A 84 2.41 20.16 -2.15
C ASP A 84 2.90 19.80 -3.58
N ALA A 85 2.26 18.83 -4.24
CA ALA A 85 2.56 18.51 -5.64
C ALA A 85 2.29 19.70 -6.57
N MET A 86 1.19 20.41 -6.38
CA MET A 86 0.84 21.59 -7.16
C MET A 86 1.81 22.75 -6.90
N ASP A 87 2.21 22.97 -5.65
CA ASP A 87 3.22 23.98 -5.31
C ASP A 87 4.57 23.66 -5.99
N LEU A 88 5.04 22.41 -5.88
CA LEU A 88 6.26 21.94 -6.52
C LEU A 88 6.21 22.05 -8.04
N LEU A 89 5.06 21.76 -8.66
CA LEU A 89 4.84 21.87 -10.09
C LEU A 89 5.06 23.31 -10.56
N HIS A 90 4.54 24.30 -9.82
CA HIS A 90 4.67 25.71 -10.16
C HIS A 90 6.10 26.27 -9.95
N THR A 91 6.96 25.55 -9.22
CA THR A 91 8.39 25.97 -9.10
C THR A 91 9.18 25.88 -10.38
N GLY A 92 8.73 25.06 -11.35
CA GLY A 92 9.44 24.79 -12.60
C GLY A 92 10.80 24.07 -12.40
N ARG A 93 11.05 23.48 -11.24
CA ARG A 93 12.35 22.84 -10.88
C ARG A 93 12.46 21.38 -11.29
N PHE A 94 11.35 20.73 -11.63
CA PHE A 94 11.29 19.28 -11.87
C PHE A 94 10.85 18.99 -13.29
N ASP A 95 11.47 17.97 -13.88
CA ASP A 95 11.10 17.45 -15.20
C ASP A 95 9.96 16.41 -15.12
N GLY A 96 9.70 15.90 -13.91
CA GLY A 96 8.66 14.93 -13.68
C GLY A 96 8.38 14.65 -12.22
N PHE A 97 7.26 13.96 -12.00
CA PHE A 97 6.76 13.57 -10.68
C PHE A 97 6.55 12.06 -10.63
N VAL A 98 7.03 11.45 -9.57
CA VAL A 98 6.76 10.04 -9.24
C VAL A 98 5.69 10.02 -8.16
N LEU A 99 4.49 9.61 -8.53
CA LEU A 99 3.35 9.46 -7.63
C LEU A 99 3.33 8.02 -7.12
N VAL A 100 3.55 7.83 -5.83
CA VAL A 100 3.65 6.51 -5.22
C VAL A 100 2.41 6.27 -4.37
N SER A 101 1.39 5.71 -4.99
CA SER A 101 0.12 5.33 -4.36
C SER A 101 -0.61 4.29 -5.21
N SER A 102 -1.53 3.58 -4.59
CA SER A 102 -2.48 2.68 -5.26
C SER A 102 -3.90 3.23 -5.22
N ASP A 103 -4.07 4.52 -4.89
CA ASP A 103 -5.36 5.18 -4.85
C ASP A 103 -5.71 5.83 -6.20
N GLY A 104 -6.95 5.62 -6.64
CA GLY A 104 -7.49 6.20 -7.87
C GLY A 104 -7.71 7.71 -7.83
N ASP A 105 -7.79 8.29 -6.64
CA ASP A 105 -8.06 9.72 -6.45
C ASP A 105 -6.90 10.59 -6.97
N PHE A 106 -5.69 10.05 -7.06
CA PHE A 106 -4.54 10.71 -7.68
C PHE A 106 -4.57 10.76 -9.21
N THR A 107 -5.59 10.18 -9.86
CA THR A 107 -5.76 10.24 -11.33
C THR A 107 -5.81 11.68 -11.84
N ALA A 108 -6.53 12.57 -11.13
CA ALA A 108 -6.64 13.98 -11.49
C ALA A 108 -5.29 14.71 -11.39
N LEU A 109 -4.50 14.41 -10.35
CA LEU A 109 -3.15 14.97 -10.18
C LEU A 109 -2.21 14.53 -11.30
N ALA A 110 -2.20 13.23 -11.65
CA ALA A 110 -1.39 12.71 -12.76
C ALA A 110 -1.71 13.38 -14.08
N ASN A 111 -3.01 13.58 -14.39
CA ASN A 111 -3.43 14.31 -15.58
C ASN A 111 -2.94 15.77 -15.53
N ARG A 112 -3.09 16.45 -14.40
CA ARG A 112 -2.68 17.84 -14.25
C ARG A 112 -1.17 18.04 -14.47
N ILE A 113 -0.33 17.12 -13.95
CA ILE A 113 1.11 17.13 -14.18
C ILE A 113 1.41 17.02 -15.67
N ARG A 114 0.74 16.10 -16.37
CA ARG A 114 0.92 15.93 -17.81
C ARG A 114 0.44 17.10 -18.64
N GLU A 115 -0.64 17.77 -18.26
CA GLU A 115 -1.15 18.99 -18.90
C GLU A 115 -0.11 20.13 -18.84
N GLN A 116 0.77 20.13 -17.86
CA GLN A 116 1.88 21.07 -17.78
C GLN A 116 3.12 20.62 -18.59
N GLY A 117 3.01 19.54 -19.37
CA GLY A 117 4.11 19.02 -20.18
C GLY A 117 5.16 18.22 -19.40
N LEU A 118 4.92 17.94 -18.12
CA LEU A 118 5.84 17.20 -17.26
C LEU A 118 5.55 15.69 -17.24
N ALA A 119 6.55 14.89 -16.91
CA ALA A 119 6.38 13.46 -16.78
C ALA A 119 5.63 13.10 -15.50
N ALA A 120 4.52 12.35 -15.62
CA ALA A 120 3.85 11.71 -14.49
C ALA A 120 4.17 10.21 -14.52
N ILE A 121 4.81 9.72 -13.46
CA ILE A 121 5.22 8.32 -13.29
C ILE A 121 4.46 7.77 -12.07
N GLY A 122 3.70 6.70 -12.27
CA GLY A 122 2.98 6.05 -11.18
C GLY A 122 3.74 4.83 -10.67
N ILE A 123 3.92 4.72 -9.36
CA ILE A 123 4.42 3.50 -8.72
C ILE A 123 3.37 3.06 -7.71
N GLY A 124 2.90 1.83 -7.80
CA GLY A 124 1.88 1.32 -6.88
C GLY A 124 1.87 -0.19 -6.80
N GLU A 125 1.08 -0.72 -5.88
CA GLU A 125 0.87 -2.15 -5.74
C GLU A 125 -0.08 -2.70 -6.82
N GLU A 126 -0.29 -4.03 -6.86
CA GLU A 126 -1.21 -4.67 -7.85
C GLU A 126 -2.63 -4.08 -7.86
N LYS A 127 -3.09 -3.60 -6.70
CA LYS A 127 -4.41 -2.97 -6.55
C LYS A 127 -4.53 -1.59 -7.21
N MET A 128 -3.41 -0.99 -7.71
CA MET A 128 -3.40 0.30 -8.39
C MET A 128 -4.41 0.31 -9.55
N PRO A 129 -5.39 1.24 -9.56
CA PRO A 129 -6.46 1.25 -10.57
C PRO A 129 -5.94 1.53 -11.98
N THR A 130 -6.63 0.97 -12.96
CA THR A 130 -6.31 1.20 -14.39
C THR A 130 -6.41 2.68 -14.77
N SER A 131 -7.33 3.44 -14.15
CA SER A 131 -7.46 4.90 -14.35
C SER A 131 -6.16 5.62 -14.05
N LEU A 132 -5.58 5.41 -12.86
CA LEU A 132 -4.32 6.03 -12.46
C LEU A 132 -3.16 5.56 -13.35
N ARG A 133 -3.09 4.25 -13.68
CA ARG A 133 -2.06 3.73 -14.59
C ARG A 133 -2.08 4.40 -15.95
N ARG A 134 -3.27 4.64 -16.52
CA ARG A 134 -3.45 5.30 -17.83
C ARG A 134 -3.22 6.80 -17.77
N ALA A 135 -3.46 7.42 -16.63
CA ALA A 135 -3.19 8.83 -16.42
C ALA A 135 -1.68 9.14 -16.37
N CYS A 136 -0.84 8.17 -16.01
CA CYS A 136 0.61 8.31 -15.97
C CYS A 136 1.25 8.04 -17.34
N ASN A 137 2.37 8.72 -17.65
CA ASN A 137 3.20 8.41 -18.83
C ASN A 137 3.84 7.03 -18.72
N ARG A 138 4.21 6.63 -17.48
CA ARG A 138 4.76 5.33 -17.13
C ARG A 138 4.13 4.86 -15.82
N SER A 139 3.94 3.56 -15.68
CA SER A 139 3.48 2.97 -14.42
C SER A 139 4.27 1.71 -14.09
N VAL A 140 4.66 1.57 -12.82
CA VAL A 140 5.37 0.41 -12.28
C VAL A 140 4.50 -0.21 -11.19
N VAL A 141 4.33 -1.53 -11.26
CA VAL A 141 3.67 -2.29 -10.21
C VAL A 141 4.74 -2.94 -9.35
N ILE A 142 4.85 -2.47 -8.10
CA ILE A 142 5.74 -3.08 -7.11
C ILE A 142 5.08 -4.32 -6.51
N LYS A 143 5.86 -5.39 -6.41
CA LYS A 143 5.44 -6.67 -5.82
C LYS A 143 6.35 -6.99 -4.65
N GLY A 144 5.80 -7.55 -3.58
CA GLY A 144 6.62 -8.07 -2.50
C GLY A 144 7.61 -9.09 -3.04
N ALA A 145 8.88 -8.94 -2.68
CA ALA A 145 9.90 -9.89 -3.08
C ALA A 145 9.57 -11.27 -2.48
N VAL A 146 9.20 -12.22 -3.33
CA VAL A 146 9.36 -13.63 -3.04
C VAL A 146 10.85 -13.88 -3.22
N GLY A 147 11.56 -14.22 -2.13
CA GLY A 147 12.95 -14.62 -1.98
C GLY A 147 13.88 -14.45 -3.19
N ALA A 148 15.00 -13.78 -2.94
CA ALA A 148 16.07 -13.65 -3.93
C ALA A 148 16.60 -15.02 -4.37
N ALA A 149 16.44 -15.36 -5.66
CA ALA A 149 17.29 -16.30 -6.38
C ALA A 149 17.26 -15.96 -7.88
N SER A 150 18.43 -15.49 -8.34
CA SER A 150 19.01 -15.53 -9.69
C SER A 150 18.16 -15.79 -10.92
N ASP A 151 18.33 -14.85 -11.88
CA ASP A 151 18.12 -14.94 -13.33
C ASP A 151 18.00 -16.32 -13.97
N LYS A 152 16.97 -16.51 -14.79
CA LYS A 152 17.05 -16.78 -16.23
C LYS A 152 15.68 -17.13 -16.83
N ASN A 153 15.36 -16.36 -17.89
CA ASN A 153 14.46 -16.73 -19.02
C ASN A 153 13.12 -17.43 -18.81
N GLY A 154 12.11 -16.81 -19.38
CA GLY A 154 10.96 -17.53 -19.96
C GLY A 154 9.65 -17.38 -19.19
N ALA A 155 8.65 -16.86 -19.89
CA ALA A 155 7.27 -16.83 -19.48
C ALA A 155 6.83 -18.13 -18.80
N LYS A 156 6.50 -18.06 -17.50
CA LYS A 156 5.66 -19.04 -16.83
C LYS A 156 4.88 -18.36 -15.69
N GLN A 157 3.60 -18.59 -15.69
CA GLN A 157 2.69 -18.24 -14.63
C GLN A 157 3.28 -18.58 -13.26
N ALA A 158 3.43 -17.56 -12.38
CA ALA A 158 3.81 -17.79 -10.99
C ALA A 158 2.69 -18.57 -10.30
N SER A 159 2.96 -19.81 -9.94
CA SER A 159 2.13 -20.63 -9.08
C SER A 159 2.00 -19.95 -7.71
N VAL A 160 0.79 -19.55 -7.38
CA VAL A 160 0.40 -19.15 -6.03
C VAL A 160 0.62 -20.37 -5.14
N SER A 161 1.53 -20.28 -4.16
CA SER A 161 1.64 -21.29 -3.12
C SER A 161 0.38 -21.25 -2.27
N ASN A 162 -0.62 -22.05 -2.62
CA ASN A 162 -1.85 -22.18 -1.87
C ASN A 162 -1.56 -22.89 -0.54
N LEU A 163 -1.31 -22.10 0.51
CA LEU A 163 -1.34 -22.63 1.87
C LEU A 163 -2.75 -23.13 2.17
N PRO A 164 -2.93 -24.30 2.78
CA PRO A 164 -4.26 -24.76 3.14
C PRO A 164 -4.91 -23.76 4.12
N PRO A 165 -6.19 -23.42 3.93
CA PRO A 165 -6.93 -22.47 4.77
C PRO A 165 -6.88 -22.77 6.26
N SER A 166 -6.72 -24.04 6.65
CA SER A 166 -6.55 -24.49 8.04
C SER A 166 -5.31 -23.91 8.72
N LYS A 167 -4.22 -23.61 7.98
CA LYS A 167 -3.03 -22.97 8.56
C LYS A 167 -3.25 -21.53 8.99
N ALA A 168 -4.31 -20.88 8.55
CA ALA A 168 -4.68 -19.55 9.02
C ALA A 168 -5.38 -19.58 10.39
N ALA A 169 -5.98 -20.72 10.76
CA ALA A 169 -6.79 -20.83 11.97
C ALA A 169 -6.06 -20.49 13.28
N PRO A 170 -4.80 -20.90 13.53
CA PRO A 170 -4.07 -20.51 14.74
C PRO A 170 -3.87 -19.00 14.87
N ILE A 171 -3.55 -18.32 13.76
CA ILE A 171 -3.34 -16.87 13.72
C ILE A 171 -4.64 -16.15 14.05
N ILE A 172 -5.74 -16.59 13.42
CA ILE A 172 -7.07 -16.01 13.61
C ILE A 172 -7.58 -16.26 15.04
N LYS A 173 -7.40 -17.48 15.60
CA LYS A 173 -7.74 -17.80 16.99
C LYS A 173 -6.94 -16.97 18.00
N LYS A 174 -5.67 -16.66 17.71
CA LYS A 174 -4.86 -15.76 18.54
C LYS A 174 -5.41 -14.34 18.54
N ALA A 175 -5.82 -13.84 17.40
CA ALA A 175 -6.41 -12.52 17.26
C ALA A 175 -7.78 -12.43 17.96
N THR A 176 -8.64 -13.45 17.87
CA THR A 176 -9.94 -13.45 18.53
C THR A 176 -9.83 -13.40 20.07
N LYS A 177 -8.79 -13.98 20.67
CA LYS A 177 -8.56 -13.91 22.12
C LYS A 177 -8.33 -12.50 22.67
N LYS A 178 -7.90 -11.58 21.81
CA LYS A 178 -7.61 -10.18 22.16
C LYS A 178 -8.79 -9.23 21.91
N MET A 179 -9.89 -9.75 21.39
CA MET A 179 -11.05 -8.95 21.03
C MET A 179 -12.16 -9.03 22.08
N PRO A 180 -12.91 -7.93 22.32
CA PRO A 180 -14.12 -7.99 23.11
C PRO A 180 -15.16 -8.86 22.39
N GLN A 181 -15.73 -9.82 23.13
CA GLN A 181 -16.79 -10.68 22.61
C GLN A 181 -18.17 -10.18 23.10
N LYS A 182 -19.16 -10.30 22.23
CA LYS A 182 -20.56 -10.08 22.57
C LYS A 182 -21.33 -11.38 22.36
N GLY A 183 -21.66 -12.07 23.46
CA GLY A 183 -22.34 -13.37 23.39
C GLY A 183 -21.56 -14.46 22.66
N GLY A 184 -20.22 -14.51 22.77
CA GLY A 184 -19.37 -15.49 22.09
C GLY A 184 -19.06 -15.20 20.61
N TRP A 185 -19.52 -14.06 20.09
CA TRP A 185 -19.29 -13.64 18.71
C TRP A 185 -18.36 -12.44 18.61
N TYR A 186 -17.55 -12.40 17.55
CA TYR A 186 -16.65 -11.31 17.21
C TYR A 186 -17.05 -10.65 15.89
N HIS A 187 -16.95 -9.34 15.79
CA HIS A 187 -17.25 -8.63 14.55
C HIS A 187 -16.13 -8.84 13.52
N LEU A 188 -16.48 -9.33 12.32
CA LEU A 188 -15.50 -9.73 11.29
C LEU A 188 -14.62 -8.56 10.82
N GLY A 189 -15.18 -7.37 10.73
CA GLY A 189 -14.43 -6.16 10.34
C GLY A 189 -13.32 -5.82 11.33
N HIS A 190 -13.64 -5.84 12.63
CA HIS A 190 -12.65 -5.60 13.69
C HIS A 190 -11.57 -6.70 13.71
N LEU A 191 -11.96 -7.96 13.50
CA LEU A 191 -11.01 -9.07 13.39
C LEU A 191 -10.05 -8.87 12.22
N GLY A 192 -10.55 -8.43 11.05
CA GLY A 192 -9.72 -8.16 9.89
C GLY A 192 -8.69 -7.05 10.13
N ASN A 193 -9.10 -5.98 10.81
CA ASN A 193 -8.20 -4.88 11.16
C ASN A 193 -7.13 -5.34 12.16
N LEU A 194 -7.51 -6.11 13.19
CA LEU A 194 -6.58 -6.60 14.20
C LEU A 194 -5.55 -7.56 13.59
N ILE A 195 -5.96 -8.46 12.72
CA ILE A 195 -5.03 -9.38 12.05
C ILE A 195 -4.00 -8.61 11.21
N ARG A 196 -4.44 -7.56 10.50
CA ARG A 196 -3.53 -6.70 9.71
C ARG A 196 -2.54 -5.93 10.59
N SER A 197 -2.95 -5.47 11.77
CA SER A 197 -2.07 -4.74 12.68
C SER A 197 -1.08 -5.63 13.43
N GLU A 198 -1.40 -6.91 13.63
CA GLU A 198 -0.55 -7.86 14.38
C GLU A 198 0.36 -8.73 13.50
N SER A 199 0.06 -8.84 12.22
CA SER A 199 0.77 -9.74 11.31
C SER A 199 0.87 -9.11 9.93
N ASP A 200 1.96 -8.42 9.67
CA ASP A 200 2.28 -7.83 8.35
C ASP A 200 2.42 -8.91 7.25
N GLU A 201 2.64 -10.17 7.65
CA GLU A 201 2.81 -11.31 6.74
C GLU A 201 1.49 -12.02 6.40
N PHE A 202 0.37 -11.65 7.07
CA PHE A 202 -0.91 -12.32 6.83
C PHE A 202 -1.57 -11.80 5.55
N ASP A 203 -1.43 -12.56 4.46
CA ASP A 203 -2.10 -12.28 3.19
C ASP A 203 -3.13 -13.38 2.87
N LEU A 204 -4.38 -12.98 2.69
CA LEU A 204 -5.49 -13.86 2.30
C LEU A 204 -5.22 -14.63 0.99
N ARG A 205 -4.46 -14.01 0.09
CA ARG A 205 -4.11 -14.59 -1.21
C ARG A 205 -3.18 -15.80 -1.08
N SER A 206 -2.34 -15.81 -0.05
CA SER A 206 -1.49 -16.97 0.27
C SER A 206 -2.30 -18.23 0.60
N TYR A 207 -3.58 -18.06 0.97
CA TYR A 207 -4.53 -19.14 1.24
C TYR A 207 -5.54 -19.32 0.10
N GLY A 208 -5.31 -18.72 -1.08
CA GLY A 208 -6.22 -18.80 -2.22
C GLY A 208 -7.57 -18.11 -1.98
N CYS A 209 -7.62 -17.08 -1.12
CA CYS A 209 -8.84 -16.38 -0.75
C CYS A 209 -8.72 -14.86 -1.00
N SER A 210 -9.80 -14.25 -1.50
CA SER A 210 -9.88 -12.79 -1.68
C SER A 210 -10.54 -12.06 -0.50
N LYS A 211 -11.29 -12.79 0.34
CA LYS A 211 -12.03 -12.25 1.48
C LYS A 211 -11.76 -13.07 2.74
N LEU A 212 -11.68 -12.41 3.89
CA LEU A 212 -11.51 -13.08 5.18
C LEU A 212 -12.69 -14.03 5.49
N SER A 213 -13.92 -13.64 5.15
CA SER A 213 -15.09 -14.51 5.30
C SER A 213 -14.95 -15.83 4.53
N THR A 214 -14.43 -15.77 3.31
CA THR A 214 -14.19 -16.97 2.48
C THR A 214 -13.10 -17.86 3.08
N LEU A 215 -12.03 -17.27 3.62
CA LEU A 215 -10.96 -18.01 4.30
C LEU A 215 -11.49 -18.73 5.54
N LEU A 216 -12.28 -18.04 6.35
CA LEU A 216 -12.90 -18.62 7.55
C LEU A 216 -13.85 -19.78 7.23
N GLN A 217 -14.67 -19.64 6.17
CA GLN A 217 -15.53 -20.71 5.70
C GLN A 217 -14.74 -21.94 5.22
N LYS A 218 -13.71 -21.70 4.39
CA LYS A 218 -12.85 -22.78 3.85
C LYS A 218 -11.99 -23.45 4.90
N SER A 219 -11.62 -22.75 5.98
CA SER A 219 -10.85 -23.35 7.08
C SER A 219 -11.65 -24.40 7.88
N GLY A 220 -12.99 -24.33 7.84
CA GLY A 220 -13.88 -25.25 8.55
C GLY A 220 -13.96 -25.04 10.07
N GLU A 221 -13.07 -24.23 10.66
CA GLU A 221 -12.91 -24.07 12.12
C GLU A 221 -13.72 -22.92 12.71
N PHE A 222 -14.43 -22.16 11.90
CA PHE A 222 -15.19 -20.99 12.34
C PHE A 222 -16.63 -21.04 11.84
N GLU A 223 -17.54 -20.49 12.62
CA GLU A 223 -18.91 -20.18 12.23
C GLU A 223 -19.05 -18.72 11.86
N LEU A 224 -19.80 -18.44 10.80
CA LEU A 224 -20.13 -17.10 10.34
C LEU A 224 -21.63 -16.88 10.43
N LYS A 225 -22.03 -15.73 11.00
CA LYS A 225 -23.42 -15.28 11.07
C LYS A 225 -23.54 -13.92 10.41
N GLN A 226 -24.44 -13.80 9.45
CA GLN A 226 -24.75 -12.51 8.82
C GLN A 226 -25.57 -11.65 9.79
N VAL A 227 -25.20 -10.38 9.92
CA VAL A 227 -25.91 -9.38 10.75
C VAL A 227 -26.09 -8.10 9.93
N SER A 228 -27.00 -7.22 10.37
CA SER A 228 -27.15 -5.90 9.76
C SER A 228 -25.82 -5.13 9.87
N GLY A 229 -25.15 -4.91 8.73
CA GLY A 229 -23.84 -4.22 8.66
C GLY A 229 -22.62 -5.15 8.52
N GLY A 230 -22.78 -6.47 8.29
CA GLY A 230 -21.63 -7.34 8.03
C GLY A 230 -21.78 -8.77 8.51
N PHE A 231 -20.67 -9.33 8.99
CA PHE A 231 -20.62 -10.70 9.52
C PHE A 231 -20.03 -10.71 10.93
N ASN A 232 -20.59 -11.58 11.75
CA ASN A 232 -19.98 -12.01 13.00
C ASN A 232 -19.35 -13.40 12.83
N VAL A 233 -18.30 -13.68 13.57
CA VAL A 233 -17.54 -14.93 13.52
C VAL A 233 -17.34 -15.45 14.93
N ARG A 234 -17.34 -16.77 15.11
CA ARG A 234 -16.87 -17.45 16.32
C ARG A 234 -16.09 -18.71 15.96
N PRO A 235 -15.07 -19.10 16.75
CA PRO A 235 -14.47 -20.42 16.65
C PRO A 235 -15.52 -21.51 16.94
N LYS A 236 -15.50 -22.58 16.18
CA LYS A 236 -16.29 -23.78 16.53
C LYS A 236 -15.73 -24.39 17.80
N ALA A 237 -16.60 -24.86 18.66
CA ALA A 237 -16.20 -25.71 19.79
C ALA A 237 -15.55 -26.98 19.22
N ALA A 238 -14.41 -27.37 19.82
CA ALA A 238 -13.73 -28.61 19.48
C ALA A 238 -14.56 -29.81 19.92
#